data_6d48c611a20052bcbced2ecc42fe8786
#
_entry.id   6d48c611a20052bcbced2ecc42fe8786
#
_cell.length_a   1.000
_cell.length_b   1.000
_cell.length_c   1.000
_cell.angle_alpha   90.00
_cell.angle_beta   90.00
_cell.angle_gamma   90.00
#
_symmetry.space_group_name_H-M   'P 1'
#
loop_
_entity.id
_entity.type
_entity.pdbx_description
1 polymer ?
#
loop_
_entity_poly.entity_id
_entity_poly.type
_entity_poly.pdbx_seq_one_letter_code
_entity_poly.pdbx_strand_id
1 'polypeptide(L)'
;WLFPAIARLTRPREREAERFISSAGACLSCNSYPELHRIKCPALVLGGSEDRVLTGEASEEIAGALDCGLYMYEGLGHAAYEEAEDFNQRISRFFNEGRL
;
A
#
# COMPACT_ATOMS: atom_id res chain seq x y z
N TRP A 1 40.42 -1.63 6.56
CA TRP A 1 40.42 -0.91 7.85
C TRP A 1 39.21 -0.01 8.09
N LEU A 2 38.52 0.36 7.05
CA LEU A 2 37.26 1.11 7.12
C LEU A 2 36.01 0.22 7.40
N PHE A 3 36.14 -1.08 7.19
CA PHE A 3 35.02 -2.04 7.38
C PHE A 3 34.42 -2.05 8.80
N PRO A 4 35.22 -2.01 9.89
CA PRO A 4 34.64 -1.98 11.24
C PRO A 4 33.92 -0.67 11.56
N ALA A 5 34.36 0.44 10.98
CA ALA A 5 33.73 1.74 11.18
C ALA A 5 32.40 1.84 10.39
N ILE A 6 32.38 1.34 9.15
CA ILE A 6 31.18 1.26 8.32
C ILE A 6 30.18 0.31 8.94
N ALA A 7 30.61 -0.86 9.44
CA ALA A 7 29.74 -1.81 10.13
C ALA A 7 29.14 -1.23 11.43
N ARG A 8 29.82 -0.32 12.11
CA ARG A 8 29.25 0.40 13.27
C ARG A 8 28.22 1.45 12.86
N LEU A 9 28.43 2.11 11.71
CA LEU A 9 27.49 3.11 11.19
C LEU A 9 26.23 2.46 10.61
N THR A 10 26.34 1.22 10.14
CA THR A 10 25.23 0.47 9.51
C THR A 10 24.54 -0.50 10.47
N ARG A 11 25.01 -0.64 11.72
CA ARG A 11 24.30 -1.43 12.72
C ARG A 11 22.99 -0.72 13.07
N PRO A 12 21.84 -1.36 12.89
CA PRO A 12 20.59 -0.86 13.42
C PRO A 12 20.78 -0.61 14.92
N ARG A 13 20.47 0.58 15.38
CA ARG A 13 20.42 0.84 16.82
C ARG A 13 19.35 -0.04 17.42
N GLU A 14 19.52 -0.49 18.68
CA GLU A 14 18.53 -1.31 19.38
C GLU A 14 17.12 -0.71 19.25
N ARG A 15 17.00 0.62 19.34
CA ARG A 15 15.75 1.34 19.12
C ARG A 15 15.15 1.17 17.70
N GLU A 16 15.98 0.97 16.69
CA GLU A 16 15.51 0.74 15.31
C GLU A 16 14.96 -0.68 15.16
N ALA A 17 15.60 -1.66 15.80
CA ALA A 17 15.10 -3.03 15.86
C ALA A 17 13.76 -3.11 16.62
N GLU A 18 13.66 -2.45 17.77
CA GLU A 18 12.41 -2.36 18.55
C GLU A 18 11.29 -1.69 17.76
N ARG A 19 11.58 -0.59 17.05
CA ARG A 19 10.62 0.09 16.18
C ARG A 19 10.17 -0.81 15.04
N PHE A 20 11.11 -1.52 14.42
CA PHE A 20 10.77 -2.46 13.34
C PHE A 20 9.85 -3.57 13.85
N ILE A 21 10.18 -4.20 14.98
CA ILE A 21 9.37 -5.26 15.60
C ILE A 21 7.98 -4.74 15.96
N SER A 22 7.90 -3.55 16.55
CA SER A 22 6.63 -2.91 16.90
C SER A 22 5.78 -2.60 15.67
N SER A 23 6.39 -2.06 14.61
CA SER A 23 5.70 -1.76 13.36
C SER A 23 5.23 -3.02 12.65
N ALA A 24 6.07 -4.05 12.59
CA ALA A 24 5.71 -5.33 12.01
C ALA A 24 4.55 -6.00 12.78
N GLY A 25 4.60 -5.95 14.12
CA GLY A 25 3.52 -6.43 14.98
C GLY A 25 2.21 -5.68 14.74
N ALA A 26 2.27 -4.37 14.59
CA ALA A 26 1.10 -3.55 14.26
C ALA A 26 0.51 -3.91 12.89
N CYS A 27 1.35 -4.12 11.86
CA CYS A 27 0.89 -4.56 10.56
C CYS A 27 0.19 -5.93 10.62
N LEU A 28 0.75 -6.89 11.37
CA LEU A 28 0.18 -8.23 11.51
C LEU A 28 -1.14 -8.24 12.30
N SER A 29 -1.32 -7.33 13.25
CA SER A 29 -2.52 -7.25 14.09
C SER A 29 -3.57 -6.27 13.55
N CYS A 30 -3.21 -5.40 12.61
CA CYS A 30 -4.14 -4.44 12.01
C CYS A 30 -5.16 -5.17 11.14
N ASN A 31 -6.43 -4.98 11.47
CA ASN A 31 -7.53 -5.42 10.63
C ASN A 31 -8.62 -4.34 10.62
N SER A 32 -8.57 -3.48 9.62
CA SER A 32 -9.57 -2.43 9.41
C SER A 32 -10.72 -2.86 8.49
N TYR A 33 -10.65 -4.06 7.93
CA TYR A 33 -11.67 -4.56 6.99
C TYR A 33 -13.10 -4.48 7.54
N PRO A 34 -13.39 -4.89 8.80
CA PRO A 34 -14.73 -4.78 9.37
C PRO A 34 -15.25 -3.34 9.48
N GLU A 35 -14.35 -2.36 9.47
CA GLU A 35 -14.66 -0.94 9.62
C GLU A 35 -14.84 -0.20 8.27
N LEU A 36 -14.59 -0.86 7.13
CA LEU A 36 -14.71 -0.25 5.80
C LEU A 36 -16.10 0.32 5.53
N HIS A 37 -17.14 -0.31 6.06
CA HIS A 37 -18.53 0.13 5.94
C HIS A 37 -18.79 1.55 6.51
N ARG A 38 -17.89 2.06 7.34
CA ARG A 38 -17.96 3.41 7.93
C ARG A 38 -17.49 4.50 6.97
N ILE A 39 -16.78 4.15 5.91
CA ILE A 39 -16.34 5.08 4.87
C ILE A 39 -17.56 5.48 4.04
N LYS A 40 -17.89 6.77 4.03
CA LYS A 40 -19.07 7.32 3.32
C LYS A 40 -18.67 8.30 2.20
N CYS A 41 -17.41 8.67 2.12
CA CYS A 41 -16.91 9.49 1.03
C CYS A 41 -16.70 8.65 -0.25
N PRO A 42 -16.67 9.31 -1.42
CA PRO A 42 -16.25 8.63 -2.65
C PRO A 42 -14.88 7.99 -2.47
N ALA A 43 -14.74 6.76 -2.96
CA ALA A 43 -13.51 5.99 -2.86
C ALA A 43 -13.11 5.41 -4.22
N LEU A 44 -11.83 5.19 -4.40
CA LEU A 44 -11.23 4.53 -5.55
C LEU A 44 -10.12 3.61 -5.05
N VAL A 45 -10.13 2.38 -5.52
CA VAL A 45 -9.06 1.41 -5.25
C VAL A 45 -8.20 1.25 -6.50
N LEU A 46 -6.89 1.37 -6.32
CA LEU A 46 -5.89 1.11 -7.35
C LEU A 46 -4.98 0.00 -6.85
N GLY A 47 -4.78 -1.03 -7.65
CA GLY A 47 -3.96 -2.19 -7.29
C GLY A 47 -3.09 -2.67 -8.44
N GLY A 48 -2.10 -3.51 -8.15
CA GLY A 48 -1.30 -4.23 -9.13
C GLY A 48 -1.65 -5.72 -9.15
N SER A 49 -1.82 -6.31 -10.32
CA SER A 49 -2.20 -7.73 -10.44
C SER A 49 -1.09 -8.68 -9.96
N GLU A 50 0.17 -8.23 -10.01
CA GLU A 50 1.35 -8.97 -9.56
C GLU A 50 1.84 -8.52 -8.17
N ASP A 51 0.98 -7.84 -7.40
CA ASP A 51 1.32 -7.44 -6.03
C ASP A 51 1.46 -8.70 -5.15
N ARG A 52 2.65 -8.89 -4.62
CA ARG A 52 2.99 -10.01 -3.72
C ARG A 52 3.00 -9.63 -2.25
N VAL A 53 2.73 -8.38 -1.94
CA VAL A 53 2.66 -7.86 -0.56
C VAL A 53 1.21 -7.81 -0.12
N LEU A 54 0.39 -7.11 -0.91
CA LEU A 54 -1.06 -7.03 -0.73
C LEU A 54 -1.70 -7.50 -2.02
N THR A 55 -2.03 -8.77 -2.11
CA THR A 55 -2.46 -9.42 -3.35
C THR A 55 -3.54 -8.64 -4.11
N GLY A 56 -3.62 -8.83 -5.43
CA GLY A 56 -4.67 -8.22 -6.24
C GLY A 56 -6.08 -8.55 -5.71
N GLU A 57 -6.26 -9.76 -5.17
CA GLU A 57 -7.50 -10.18 -4.49
C GLU A 57 -7.88 -9.27 -3.32
N ALA A 58 -6.90 -8.81 -2.53
CA ALA A 58 -7.17 -7.88 -1.43
C ALA A 58 -7.70 -6.54 -1.95
N SER A 59 -7.22 -6.06 -3.09
CA SER A 59 -7.74 -4.86 -3.73
C SER A 59 -9.20 -5.05 -4.20
N GLU A 60 -9.51 -6.22 -4.75
CA GLU A 60 -10.87 -6.58 -5.17
C GLU A 60 -11.82 -6.66 -3.96
N GLU A 61 -11.39 -7.31 -2.87
CA GLU A 61 -12.17 -7.40 -1.64
C GLU A 61 -12.46 -6.02 -1.04
N ILE A 62 -11.47 -5.13 -0.98
CA ILE A 62 -11.64 -3.77 -0.46
C ILE A 62 -12.60 -2.98 -1.34
N ALA A 63 -12.44 -3.03 -2.66
CA ALA A 63 -13.32 -2.34 -3.59
C ALA A 63 -14.75 -2.84 -3.48
N GLY A 64 -14.95 -4.16 -3.34
CA GLY A 64 -16.25 -4.77 -3.12
C GLY A 64 -16.89 -4.34 -1.79
N ALA A 65 -16.10 -4.31 -0.71
CA ALA A 65 -16.60 -3.89 0.61
C ALA A 65 -16.97 -2.40 0.66
N LEU A 66 -16.29 -1.56 -0.13
CA LEU A 66 -16.56 -0.13 -0.25
C LEU A 66 -17.64 0.19 -1.30
N ASP A 67 -18.04 -0.77 -2.12
CA ASP A 67 -18.88 -0.56 -3.29
C ASP A 67 -18.36 0.59 -4.16
N CYS A 68 -17.09 0.54 -4.51
CA CYS A 68 -16.39 1.61 -5.21
C CYS A 68 -15.67 1.13 -6.47
N GLY A 69 -15.14 2.09 -7.25
CA GLY A 69 -14.35 1.79 -8.44
C GLY A 69 -13.03 1.10 -8.09
N LEU A 70 -12.66 0.12 -8.91
CA LEU A 70 -11.38 -0.56 -8.88
C LEU A 70 -10.70 -0.42 -10.23
N TYR A 71 -9.42 -0.06 -10.23
CA TYR A 71 -8.56 -0.21 -11.40
C TYR A 71 -7.36 -1.07 -11.05
N MET A 72 -7.23 -2.18 -11.77
CA MET A 72 -6.11 -3.12 -11.61
C MET A 72 -5.08 -2.89 -12.72
N TYR A 73 -3.85 -2.58 -12.33
CA TYR A 73 -2.73 -2.50 -13.24
C TYR A 73 -2.18 -3.88 -13.53
N GLU A 74 -2.43 -4.38 -14.72
CA GLU A 74 -1.92 -5.67 -15.17
C GLU A 74 -0.40 -5.69 -15.23
N GLY A 75 0.20 -6.74 -14.65
CA GLY A 75 1.64 -6.96 -14.66
C GLY A 75 2.44 -6.08 -13.70
N LEU A 76 1.80 -5.18 -12.96
CA LEU A 76 2.47 -4.35 -11.97
C LEU A 76 2.35 -4.94 -10.56
N GLY A 77 3.39 -4.69 -9.76
CA GLY A 77 3.48 -5.15 -8.37
C GLY A 77 3.00 -4.13 -7.36
N HIS A 78 3.53 -4.25 -6.14
CA HIS A 78 3.18 -3.39 -5.01
C HIS A 78 3.49 -1.90 -5.22
N ALA A 79 4.46 -1.60 -6.08
CA ALA A 79 4.87 -0.24 -6.41
C ALA A 79 4.17 0.32 -7.67
N ALA A 80 2.98 -0.14 -8.01
CA ALA A 80 2.23 0.33 -9.17
C ALA A 80 2.11 1.87 -9.21
N TYR A 81 2.09 2.54 -8.06
CA TYR A 81 2.07 4.00 -7.94
C TYR A 81 3.35 4.69 -8.45
N GLU A 82 4.48 3.96 -8.52
CA GLU A 82 5.74 4.45 -9.09
C GLU A 82 5.93 4.01 -10.54
N GLU A 83 5.44 2.84 -10.89
CA GLU A 83 5.69 2.20 -12.19
C GLU A 83 4.67 2.61 -13.26
N ALA A 84 3.42 2.88 -12.88
CA ALA A 84 2.37 3.21 -13.82
C ALA A 84 2.44 4.68 -14.25
N GLU A 85 2.63 4.92 -15.54
CA GLU A 85 2.77 6.27 -16.10
C GLU A 85 1.52 7.13 -15.90
N ASP A 86 0.34 6.54 -15.86
CA ASP A 86 -0.95 7.24 -15.75
C ASP A 86 -1.52 7.28 -14.32
N PHE A 87 -0.79 6.75 -13.32
CA PHE A 87 -1.29 6.64 -11.94
C PHE A 87 -1.79 7.98 -11.39
N ASN A 88 -0.96 9.01 -11.47
CA ASN A 88 -1.30 10.34 -10.98
C ASN A 88 -2.43 10.99 -11.79
N GLN A 89 -2.52 10.70 -13.08
CA GLN A 89 -3.61 11.19 -13.93
C GLN A 89 -4.96 10.58 -13.54
N ARG A 90 -4.99 9.28 -13.21
CA ARG A 90 -6.19 8.61 -12.72
C ARG A 90 -6.67 9.18 -11.39
N ILE A 91 -5.74 9.38 -10.46
CA ILE A 91 -6.05 10.01 -9.18
C ILE A 91 -6.61 11.42 -9.38
N SER A 92 -5.94 12.23 -10.20
CA SER A 92 -6.39 13.59 -10.51
C SER A 92 -7.79 13.60 -11.16
N ARG A 93 -8.04 12.68 -12.08
CA ARG A 93 -9.36 12.54 -12.71
C ARG A 93 -10.43 12.17 -11.69
N PHE A 94 -10.12 11.21 -10.83
CA PHE A 94 -11.05 10.82 -9.78
C PHE A 94 -11.44 11.98 -8.86
N PHE A 95 -10.47 12.77 -8.41
CA PHE A 95 -10.73 13.94 -7.56
C PHE A 95 -11.52 15.05 -8.27
N ASN A 96 -11.32 15.23 -9.57
CA ASN A 96 -11.99 16.29 -10.33
C ASN A 96 -13.35 15.87 -10.88
N GLU A 97 -13.49 14.60 -11.28
CA GLU A 97 -14.66 14.13 -12.02
C GLU A 97 -15.44 13.03 -11.28
N GLY A 98 -14.93 12.51 -10.18
CA GLY A 98 -15.54 11.43 -9.40
C GLY A 98 -15.62 10.08 -10.11
N ARG A 99 -14.77 9.87 -11.14
CA ARG A 99 -14.76 8.66 -11.97
C ARG A 99 -13.34 8.23 -12.35
N LEU A 100 -13.20 6.97 -12.77
CA LEU A 100 -11.97 6.39 -13.31
C LEU A 100 -11.58 6.99 -14.66
#